data_e9643a663382933ef603a1d31c2df7f4
#
_entry.id   e9643a663382933ef603a1d31c2df7f4
#
_cell.length_a   1.000
_cell.length_b   1.000
_cell.length_c   1.000
_cell.angle_alpha   90.00
_cell.angle_beta   90.00
_cell.angle_gamma   90.00
#
_symmetry.space_group_name_H-M   'P 1'
#
loop_
_entity.id
_entity.type
_entity.pdbx_description
1 polymer ?
#
loop_
_entity_poly.entity_id
_entity_poly.type
_entity_poly.pdbx_seq_one_letter_code
_entity_poly.pdbx_strand_id
1 'polypeptide(L)'
;MITSEVFPLDGVERVENATALSFTDSSLDAIIMTDVLHHIPDVELFFAEANRTLSPGGRLIMIEPWRTGWSSWVYRNLHHEPFDTDVRGWRLPLGGPLSSANGALPWIVFERDRTKFIAANPTLEIVTIEPLMPMSYLASGGVSMRSILPGFAYPAIRFLERYILHERGAMFALIEVRRI
;
A
#
# COMPACT_ATOMS: atom_id res chain seq x y z
N MET A 1 -5.88 -0.44 20.03
CA MET A 1 -5.28 -0.80 18.71
C MET A 1 -5.06 -2.30 18.73
N ILE A 2 -5.45 -3.00 17.69
CA ILE A 2 -5.27 -4.46 17.54
C ILE A 2 -4.27 -4.66 16.40
N THR A 3 -3.25 -5.48 16.61
CA THR A 3 -2.29 -5.87 15.57
C THR A 3 -2.71 -7.20 14.96
N SER A 4 -2.64 -7.31 13.64
CA SER A 4 -3.03 -8.53 12.93
C SER A 4 -2.12 -8.85 11.77
N GLU A 5 -2.02 -10.13 11.46
CA GLU A 5 -1.32 -10.69 10.32
C GLU A 5 -2.11 -11.87 9.74
N VAL A 6 -1.80 -12.26 8.49
CA VAL A 6 -2.43 -13.42 7.86
C VAL A 6 -1.91 -14.75 8.41
N PHE A 7 -0.80 -14.73 9.14
CA PHE A 7 -0.21 -15.86 9.84
C PHE A 7 -0.04 -15.58 11.33
N PRO A 8 0.01 -16.62 12.17
CA PRO A 8 0.37 -16.46 13.56
C PRO A 8 1.85 -16.05 13.67
N LEU A 9 2.10 -14.89 14.26
CA LEU A 9 3.43 -14.35 14.54
C LEU A 9 3.53 -13.89 15.98
N ASP A 10 4.72 -14.01 16.58
CA ASP A 10 4.98 -13.50 17.93
C ASP A 10 4.79 -11.97 17.94
N GLY A 11 4.03 -11.47 18.89
CA GLY A 11 3.72 -10.04 19.02
C GLY A 11 2.51 -9.56 18.23
N VAL A 12 1.85 -10.43 17.48
CA VAL A 12 0.60 -10.14 16.76
C VAL A 12 -0.59 -10.68 17.57
N GLU A 13 -1.61 -9.85 17.76
CA GLU A 13 -2.75 -10.20 18.62
C GLU A 13 -3.78 -11.09 17.94
N ARG A 14 -3.89 -11.00 16.59
CA ARG A 14 -4.87 -11.77 15.81
C ARG A 14 -4.35 -12.23 14.48
N VAL A 15 -4.86 -13.36 14.03
CA VAL A 15 -4.74 -13.80 12.63
C VAL A 15 -5.99 -13.36 11.90
N GLU A 16 -5.83 -12.53 10.87
CA GLU A 16 -6.94 -11.97 10.09
C GLU A 16 -6.73 -12.20 8.59
N ASN A 17 -7.80 -12.55 7.91
CA ASN A 17 -7.83 -12.58 6.46
C ASN A 17 -8.49 -11.29 5.95
N ALA A 18 -7.76 -10.45 5.25
CA ALA A 18 -8.26 -9.18 4.74
C ALA A 18 -9.52 -9.31 3.85
N THR A 19 -9.73 -10.47 3.21
CA THR A 19 -10.91 -10.73 2.39
C THR A 19 -12.09 -11.33 3.16
N ALA A 20 -11.93 -11.56 4.48
CA ALA A 20 -12.96 -12.10 5.38
C ALA A 20 -12.61 -11.73 6.83
N LEU A 21 -12.72 -10.44 7.16
CA LEU A 21 -12.35 -9.91 8.48
C LEU A 21 -13.29 -10.43 9.59
N SER A 22 -12.73 -10.84 10.73
CA SER A 22 -13.50 -11.37 11.85
C SER A 22 -14.25 -10.29 12.67
N PHE A 23 -14.07 -9.02 12.32
CA PHE A 23 -14.70 -7.90 13.00
C PHE A 23 -16.19 -7.76 12.64
N THR A 24 -16.99 -7.29 13.58
CA THR A 24 -18.40 -6.99 13.36
C THR A 24 -18.58 -5.74 12.50
N ASP A 25 -19.77 -5.58 11.92
CA ASP A 25 -20.10 -4.42 11.10
C ASP A 25 -19.93 -3.13 11.90
N SER A 26 -19.36 -2.10 11.26
CA SER A 26 -19.21 -0.75 11.80
C SER A 26 -18.54 -0.70 13.19
N SER A 27 -17.53 -1.56 13.41
CA SER A 27 -16.86 -1.70 14.72
C SER A 27 -15.46 -1.12 14.75
N LEU A 28 -14.90 -0.72 13.59
CA LEU A 28 -13.55 -0.19 13.50
C LEU A 28 -13.58 1.31 13.15
N ASP A 29 -12.84 2.11 13.91
CA ASP A 29 -12.62 3.52 13.59
C ASP A 29 -11.57 3.71 12.50
N ALA A 30 -10.61 2.79 12.42
CA ALA A 30 -9.60 2.81 11.38
C ALA A 30 -9.05 1.41 11.08
N ILE A 31 -8.65 1.20 9.82
CA ILE A 31 -7.79 0.11 9.35
C ILE A 31 -6.50 0.76 8.84
N ILE A 32 -5.36 0.34 9.39
CA ILE A 32 -4.04 0.88 9.01
C ILE A 32 -3.21 -0.27 8.45
N MET A 33 -2.66 -0.07 7.26
CA MET A 33 -1.87 -1.07 6.56
C MET A 33 -0.57 -0.45 6.02
N THR A 34 0.49 -1.23 6.01
CA THR A 34 1.75 -0.85 5.38
C THR A 34 2.27 -2.03 4.58
N ASP A 35 2.39 -1.83 3.28
CA ASP A 35 2.96 -2.85 2.37
C ASP A 35 2.12 -4.15 2.34
N VAL A 36 0.79 -4.03 2.30
CA VAL A 36 -0.16 -5.15 2.44
C VAL A 36 -1.10 -5.28 1.24
N LEU A 37 -1.66 -4.17 0.73
CA LEU A 37 -2.70 -4.20 -0.29
C LEU A 37 -2.29 -4.99 -1.54
N HIS A 38 -1.03 -4.83 -1.95
CA HIS A 38 -0.49 -5.46 -3.16
C HIS A 38 -0.24 -6.98 -3.00
N HIS A 39 -0.43 -7.54 -1.80
CA HIS A 39 -0.43 -8.96 -1.50
C HIS A 39 -1.84 -9.55 -1.35
N ILE A 40 -2.89 -8.73 -1.29
CA ILE A 40 -4.25 -9.22 -1.10
C ILE A 40 -4.75 -9.88 -2.39
N PRO A 41 -5.15 -11.17 -2.35
CA PRO A 41 -5.52 -11.91 -3.57
C PRO A 41 -6.73 -11.33 -4.30
N ASP A 42 -7.71 -10.82 -3.57
CA ASP A 42 -8.93 -10.21 -4.11
C ASP A 42 -9.21 -8.89 -3.40
N VAL A 43 -8.77 -7.80 -4.02
CA VAL A 43 -8.88 -6.45 -3.45
C VAL A 43 -10.33 -5.94 -3.47
N GLU A 44 -11.17 -6.46 -4.37
CA GLU A 44 -12.61 -6.11 -4.38
C GLU A 44 -13.30 -6.65 -3.12
N LEU A 45 -12.99 -7.88 -2.71
CA LEU A 45 -13.49 -8.44 -1.45
C LEU A 45 -12.93 -7.69 -0.23
N PHE A 46 -11.65 -7.30 -0.28
CA PHE A 46 -11.07 -6.50 0.80
C PHE A 46 -11.80 -5.16 1.00
N PHE A 47 -12.09 -4.42 -0.08
CA PHE A 47 -12.83 -3.17 0.06
C PHE A 47 -14.26 -3.36 0.55
N ALA A 48 -14.91 -4.48 0.17
CA ALA A 48 -16.21 -4.83 0.72
C ALA A 48 -16.13 -5.06 2.25
N GLU A 49 -15.12 -5.78 2.73
CA GLU A 49 -14.88 -6.01 4.15
C GLU A 49 -14.48 -4.72 4.90
N ALA A 50 -13.61 -3.90 4.32
CA ALA A 50 -13.27 -2.59 4.88
C ALA A 50 -14.51 -1.70 5.02
N ASN A 51 -15.35 -1.65 3.98
CA ASN A 51 -16.60 -0.90 4.02
C ASN A 51 -17.59 -1.46 5.07
N ARG A 52 -17.67 -2.77 5.23
CA ARG A 52 -18.51 -3.41 6.23
C ARG A 52 -18.06 -3.12 7.66
N THR A 53 -16.77 -3.25 7.92
CA THR A 53 -16.21 -3.23 9.28
C THR A 53 -15.89 -1.83 9.80
N LEU A 54 -15.53 -0.87 8.93
CA LEU A 54 -15.33 0.52 9.34
C LEU A 54 -16.65 1.14 9.80
N SER A 55 -16.60 1.94 10.84
CA SER A 55 -17.73 2.78 11.26
C SER A 55 -17.96 3.94 10.26
N PRO A 56 -19.16 4.55 10.19
CA PRO A 56 -19.34 5.78 9.41
C PRO A 56 -18.32 6.85 9.84
N GLY A 57 -17.62 7.43 8.88
CA GLY A 57 -16.48 8.33 9.13
C GLY A 57 -15.15 7.64 9.41
N GLY A 58 -15.14 6.32 9.55
CA GLY A 58 -13.94 5.51 9.75
C GLY A 58 -12.98 5.57 8.55
N ARG A 59 -11.71 5.27 8.79
CA ARG A 59 -10.63 5.50 7.82
C ARG A 59 -9.86 4.23 7.50
N LEU A 60 -9.59 4.03 6.21
CA LEU A 60 -8.60 3.09 5.72
C LEU A 60 -7.35 3.89 5.32
N ILE A 61 -6.24 3.65 5.99
CA ILE A 61 -4.97 4.36 5.80
C ILE A 61 -3.92 3.33 5.36
N MET A 62 -3.30 3.58 4.22
CA MET A 62 -2.35 2.63 3.61
C MET A 62 -1.07 3.35 3.22
N ILE A 63 0.08 2.69 3.41
CA ILE A 63 1.34 3.06 2.80
C ILE A 63 1.72 1.92 1.86
N GLU A 64 1.73 2.19 0.56
CA GLU A 64 1.86 1.15 -0.46
C GLU A 64 2.85 1.56 -1.56
N PRO A 65 3.46 0.60 -2.27
CA PRO A 65 4.28 0.89 -3.43
C PRO A 65 3.52 1.74 -4.44
N TRP A 66 4.21 2.74 -5.00
CA TRP A 66 3.58 3.69 -5.91
C TRP A 66 4.38 3.87 -7.20
N ARG A 67 3.65 4.00 -8.31
CA ARG A 67 4.23 4.14 -9.63
C ARG A 67 4.68 5.58 -9.91
N THR A 68 5.99 5.76 -10.03
CA THR A 68 6.62 6.91 -10.68
C THR A 68 7.56 6.39 -11.79
N GLY A 69 8.16 7.27 -12.56
CA GLY A 69 9.18 6.84 -13.53
C GLY A 69 10.38 6.16 -12.85
N TRP A 70 10.82 6.73 -11.72
CA TRP A 70 11.90 6.21 -10.90
C TRP A 70 11.55 4.88 -10.23
N SER A 71 10.44 4.83 -9.49
CA SER A 71 10.03 3.62 -8.79
C SER A 71 9.79 2.45 -9.73
N SER A 72 9.22 2.70 -10.90
CA SER A 72 9.01 1.67 -11.92
C SER A 72 10.32 1.04 -12.38
N TRP A 73 11.37 1.84 -12.53
CA TRP A 73 12.69 1.32 -12.87
C TRP A 73 13.28 0.48 -11.73
N VAL A 74 13.18 0.98 -10.47
CA VAL A 74 13.67 0.27 -9.27
C VAL A 74 12.95 -1.05 -9.08
N TYR A 75 11.61 -1.04 -9.06
CA TYR A 75 10.83 -2.25 -8.83
C TYR A 75 11.03 -3.30 -9.91
N ARG A 76 11.17 -2.90 -11.17
CA ARG A 76 11.38 -3.86 -12.28
C ARG A 76 12.79 -4.45 -12.34
N ASN A 77 13.81 -3.75 -11.81
CA ASN A 77 15.20 -4.16 -11.99
C ASN A 77 15.92 -4.58 -10.70
N LEU A 78 15.44 -4.09 -9.54
CA LEU A 78 16.14 -4.27 -8.26
C LEU A 78 15.26 -4.94 -7.19
N HIS A 79 13.95 -5.04 -7.41
CA HIS A 79 13.02 -5.66 -6.46
C HIS A 79 12.65 -7.08 -6.91
N HIS A 80 12.41 -7.98 -5.95
CA HIS A 80 12.10 -9.39 -6.24
C HIS A 80 10.62 -9.62 -6.56
N GLU A 81 9.73 -8.70 -6.16
CA GLU A 81 8.30 -8.81 -6.41
C GLU A 81 7.91 -8.23 -7.77
N PRO A 82 6.89 -8.82 -8.43
CA PRO A 82 6.38 -8.29 -9.68
C PRO A 82 5.86 -6.85 -9.54
N PHE A 83 6.14 -6.02 -10.53
CA PHE A 83 5.60 -4.67 -10.66
C PHE A 83 5.01 -4.50 -12.06
N ASP A 84 3.84 -5.09 -12.28
CA ASP A 84 3.17 -5.11 -13.58
C ASP A 84 1.98 -4.15 -13.58
N THR A 85 2.10 -3.07 -14.36
CA THR A 85 1.09 -2.02 -14.51
C THR A 85 0.00 -2.37 -15.52
N ASP A 86 0.18 -3.44 -16.31
CA ASP A 86 -0.67 -3.75 -17.46
C ASP A 86 -1.68 -4.88 -17.16
N VAL A 87 -1.62 -5.47 -15.97
CA VAL A 87 -2.58 -6.49 -15.54
C VAL A 87 -4.02 -5.97 -15.65
N ARG A 88 -4.92 -6.88 -16.06
CA ARG A 88 -6.34 -6.59 -16.13
C ARG A 88 -7.02 -7.02 -14.83
N GLY A 89 -7.76 -6.09 -14.23
CA GLY A 89 -8.49 -6.35 -12.97
C GLY A 89 -7.60 -6.19 -11.72
N TRP A 90 -8.16 -6.56 -10.57
CA TRP A 90 -7.58 -6.34 -9.25
C TRP A 90 -7.40 -7.64 -8.46
N ARG A 91 -7.42 -8.78 -9.15
CA ARG A 91 -7.18 -10.09 -8.57
C ARG A 91 -5.78 -10.55 -8.90
N LEU A 92 -5.10 -11.04 -7.89
CA LEU A 92 -3.81 -11.69 -8.08
C LEU A 92 -4.01 -13.14 -8.51
N PRO A 93 -3.05 -13.73 -9.24
CA PRO A 93 -3.06 -15.17 -9.50
C PRO A 93 -3.18 -15.96 -8.21
N LEU A 94 -3.87 -17.10 -8.25
CA LEU A 94 -3.97 -17.99 -7.11
C LEU A 94 -2.58 -18.51 -6.72
N GLY A 95 -2.12 -18.09 -5.57
CA GLY A 95 -0.92 -18.54 -4.89
C GLY A 95 -1.22 -18.62 -3.40
N GLY A 96 -0.31 -19.16 -2.60
CA GLY A 96 -0.45 -19.09 -1.14
C GLY A 96 -0.33 -17.64 -0.64
N PRO A 97 -0.72 -17.35 0.59
CA PRO A 97 -0.45 -16.07 1.25
C PRO A 97 1.03 -15.70 1.08
N LEU A 98 1.32 -14.47 0.69
CA LEU A 98 2.66 -13.94 0.36
C LEU A 98 3.34 -14.55 -0.89
N SER A 99 2.72 -15.49 -1.61
CA SER A 99 3.28 -16.06 -2.83
C SER A 99 2.81 -15.37 -4.10
N SER A 100 1.82 -14.48 -4.00
CA SER A 100 1.35 -13.64 -5.09
C SER A 100 1.41 -12.18 -4.67
N ALA A 101 2.06 -11.38 -5.46
CA ALA A 101 2.15 -9.94 -5.24
C ALA A 101 2.14 -9.20 -6.57
N ASN A 102 1.67 -7.96 -6.56
CA ASN A 102 1.92 -7.02 -7.62
C ASN A 102 2.06 -5.62 -7.01
N GLY A 103 3.29 -5.16 -6.83
CA GLY A 103 3.59 -3.83 -6.27
C GLY A 103 2.94 -2.66 -7.03
N ALA A 104 2.50 -2.87 -8.28
CA ALA A 104 1.77 -1.85 -9.03
C ALA A 104 0.26 -1.78 -8.68
N LEU A 105 -0.28 -2.75 -7.93
CA LEU A 105 -1.71 -2.87 -7.66
C LEU A 105 -2.32 -1.64 -6.97
N PRO A 106 -1.69 -1.00 -5.96
CA PRO A 106 -2.23 0.21 -5.37
C PRO A 106 -2.38 1.36 -6.38
N TRP A 107 -1.39 1.57 -7.23
CA TRP A 107 -1.46 2.57 -8.30
C TRP A 107 -2.54 2.20 -9.34
N ILE A 108 -2.67 0.92 -9.68
CA ILE A 108 -3.72 0.42 -10.58
C ILE A 108 -5.09 0.78 -10.04
N VAL A 109 -5.36 0.49 -8.78
CA VAL A 109 -6.66 0.71 -8.13
C VAL A 109 -6.99 2.21 -8.02
N PHE A 110 -6.07 3.00 -7.47
CA PHE A 110 -6.35 4.36 -7.03
C PHE A 110 -6.02 5.44 -8.06
N GLU A 111 -5.25 5.13 -9.10
CA GLU A 111 -4.89 6.08 -10.15
C GLU A 111 -5.39 5.61 -11.52
N ARG A 112 -4.91 4.48 -12.05
CA ARG A 112 -5.29 3.99 -13.37
C ARG A 112 -6.80 3.71 -13.48
N ASP A 113 -7.33 3.00 -12.49
CA ASP A 113 -8.71 2.52 -12.47
C ASP A 113 -9.58 3.29 -11.45
N ARG A 114 -9.20 4.54 -11.12
CA ARG A 114 -9.87 5.38 -10.11
C ARG A 114 -11.39 5.47 -10.30
N THR A 115 -11.83 5.65 -11.53
CA THR A 115 -13.26 5.71 -11.86
C THR A 115 -13.97 4.40 -11.54
N LYS A 116 -13.31 3.25 -11.81
CA LYS A 116 -13.83 1.93 -11.45
C LYS A 116 -13.92 1.78 -9.93
N PHE A 117 -12.89 2.22 -9.19
CA PHE A 117 -12.91 2.18 -7.72
C PHE A 117 -14.09 2.95 -7.14
N ILE A 118 -14.29 4.19 -7.57
CA ILE A 118 -15.40 5.05 -7.11
C ILE A 118 -16.76 4.42 -7.44
N ALA A 119 -16.92 3.89 -8.64
CA ALA A 119 -18.18 3.27 -9.05
C ALA A 119 -18.49 1.96 -8.28
N ALA A 120 -17.46 1.16 -7.96
CA ALA A 120 -17.60 -0.09 -7.23
C ALA A 120 -17.79 0.12 -5.72
N ASN A 121 -17.31 1.23 -5.17
CA ASN A 121 -17.31 1.52 -3.74
C ASN A 121 -17.92 2.91 -3.44
N PRO A 122 -19.21 3.12 -3.68
CA PRO A 122 -19.84 4.44 -3.60
C PRO A 122 -19.85 5.02 -2.16
N THR A 123 -19.61 4.21 -1.16
CA THR A 123 -19.53 4.58 0.26
C THR A 123 -18.10 4.75 0.77
N LEU A 124 -17.09 4.58 -0.11
CA LEU A 124 -15.69 4.80 0.19
C LEU A 124 -15.17 6.01 -0.61
N GLU A 125 -14.77 7.06 0.07
CA GLU A 125 -14.24 8.29 -0.52
C GLU A 125 -12.71 8.32 -0.44
N ILE A 126 -12.03 8.53 -1.55
CA ILE A 126 -10.58 8.78 -1.55
C ILE A 126 -10.35 10.20 -1.03
N VAL A 127 -9.76 10.32 0.17
CA VAL A 127 -9.47 11.61 0.82
C VAL A 127 -8.17 12.19 0.30
N THR A 128 -7.11 11.38 0.27
CA THR A 128 -5.80 11.82 -0.22
C THR A 128 -4.99 10.66 -0.80
N ILE A 129 -4.10 11.01 -1.72
CA ILE A 129 -3.02 10.15 -2.21
C ILE A 129 -1.78 11.03 -2.20
N GLU A 130 -0.85 10.77 -1.30
CA GLU A 130 0.39 11.56 -1.13
C GLU A 130 1.60 10.67 -1.43
N PRO A 131 2.29 10.91 -2.57
CA PRO A 131 3.53 10.21 -2.87
C PRO A 131 4.62 10.51 -1.85
N LEU A 132 5.30 9.49 -1.36
CA LEU A 132 6.29 9.60 -0.29
C LEU A 132 7.45 8.60 -0.42
N MET A 133 8.36 8.62 0.54
CA MET A 133 9.52 7.73 0.63
C MET A 133 10.35 7.70 -0.67
N PRO A 134 11.01 8.79 -1.01
CA PRO A 134 11.82 8.85 -2.21
C PRO A 134 13.16 8.10 -2.05
N MET A 135 14.18 8.50 -2.82
CA MET A 135 15.48 7.82 -2.95
C MET A 135 16.20 7.55 -1.61
N SER A 136 15.97 8.38 -0.57
CA SER A 136 16.59 8.17 0.75
C SER A 136 16.20 6.82 1.37
N TYR A 137 15.00 6.34 1.12
CA TYR A 137 14.58 5.01 1.59
C TYR A 137 15.45 3.91 0.95
N LEU A 138 15.63 3.95 -0.36
CA LEU A 138 16.48 2.98 -1.06
C LEU A 138 17.94 3.11 -0.64
N ALA A 139 18.47 4.34 -0.56
CA ALA A 139 19.85 4.62 -0.19
C ALA A 139 20.17 4.27 1.28
N SER A 140 19.17 4.32 2.17
CA SER A 140 19.31 3.84 3.56
C SER A 140 19.29 2.32 3.69
N GLY A 141 19.05 1.58 2.60
CA GLY A 141 19.03 0.12 2.57
C GLY A 141 17.64 -0.48 2.62
N GLY A 142 16.59 0.32 2.68
CA GLY A 142 15.21 -0.16 2.79
C GLY A 142 15.04 -1.17 3.94
N VAL A 143 14.18 -2.15 3.75
CA VAL A 143 13.95 -3.22 4.74
C VAL A 143 15.03 -4.31 4.69
N SER A 144 15.69 -4.52 3.55
CA SER A 144 16.45 -5.74 3.28
C SER A 144 17.94 -5.54 3.02
N MET A 145 18.41 -4.31 2.79
CA MET A 145 19.79 -4.05 2.40
C MET A 145 20.55 -3.23 3.45
N ARG A 146 21.87 -3.33 3.44
CA ARG A 146 22.71 -2.46 4.28
C ARG A 146 22.64 -1.03 3.76
N SER A 147 22.59 -0.07 4.68
CA SER A 147 22.67 1.35 4.33
C SER A 147 23.95 1.63 3.53
N ILE A 148 23.78 2.15 2.33
CA ILE A 148 24.88 2.61 1.48
C ILE A 148 25.17 4.09 1.79
N LEU A 149 24.24 4.77 2.47
CA LEU A 149 24.27 6.18 2.73
C LEU A 149 24.98 6.50 4.05
N PRO A 150 26.12 7.21 4.03
CA PRO A 150 26.70 7.76 5.26
C PRO A 150 25.74 8.74 5.91
N GLY A 151 25.61 8.68 7.24
CA GLY A 151 24.65 9.52 7.99
C GLY A 151 24.77 11.02 7.70
N PHE A 152 25.98 11.52 7.44
CA PHE A 152 26.21 12.93 7.10
C PHE A 152 25.62 13.37 5.76
N ALA A 153 25.42 12.44 4.81
CA ALA A 153 24.86 12.73 3.49
C ALA A 153 23.32 12.75 3.48
N TYR A 154 22.69 12.20 4.53
CA TYR A 154 21.23 12.13 4.65
C TYR A 154 20.52 13.49 4.53
N PRO A 155 20.94 14.58 5.21
CA PRO A 155 20.31 15.88 5.08
C PRO A 155 20.35 16.44 3.64
N ALA A 156 21.46 16.22 2.92
CA ALA A 156 21.59 16.68 1.53
C ALA A 156 20.64 15.92 0.58
N ILE A 157 20.51 14.60 0.77
CA ILE A 157 19.57 13.81 -0.03
C ILE A 157 18.12 14.20 0.28
N ARG A 158 17.77 14.39 1.57
CA ARG A 158 16.44 14.87 1.95
C ARG A 158 16.12 16.25 1.37
N PHE A 159 17.11 17.14 1.30
CA PHE A 159 16.96 18.43 0.63
C PHE A 159 16.68 18.26 -0.87
N LEU A 160 17.47 17.41 -1.56
CA LEU A 160 17.28 17.11 -2.98
C LEU A 160 15.88 16.56 -3.26
N GLU A 161 15.43 15.61 -2.45
CA GLU A 161 14.10 15.00 -2.55
C GLU A 161 13.00 16.03 -2.39
N ARG A 162 13.08 16.82 -1.33
CA ARG A 162 12.03 17.78 -0.97
C ARG A 162 11.91 18.93 -1.95
N TYR A 163 13.02 19.43 -2.50
CA TYR A 163 13.03 20.66 -3.28
C TYR A 163 13.27 20.48 -4.78
N ILE A 164 13.75 19.32 -5.21
CA ILE A 164 14.11 19.07 -6.62
C ILE A 164 13.31 17.92 -7.22
N LEU A 165 13.26 16.79 -6.54
CA LEU A 165 12.60 15.60 -7.10
C LEU A 165 11.09 15.60 -6.84
N HIS A 166 10.66 16.18 -5.71
CA HIS A 166 9.25 16.17 -5.30
C HIS A 166 8.65 14.75 -5.45
N GLU A 167 7.43 14.67 -5.93
CA GLU A 167 6.70 13.41 -6.14
C GLU A 167 7.32 12.47 -7.17
N ARG A 168 8.15 13.01 -8.09
CA ARG A 168 8.78 12.20 -9.17
C ARG A 168 9.73 11.13 -8.67
N GLY A 169 10.28 11.34 -7.47
CA GLY A 169 11.18 10.39 -6.82
C GLY A 169 10.49 9.44 -5.85
N ALA A 170 9.19 9.58 -5.64
CA ALA A 170 8.47 8.76 -4.69
C ALA A 170 8.48 7.29 -5.11
N MET A 171 8.56 6.40 -4.12
CA MET A 171 8.49 4.96 -4.28
C MET A 171 7.21 4.39 -3.66
N PHE A 172 6.63 5.09 -2.70
CA PHE A 172 5.40 4.74 -2.02
C PHE A 172 4.39 5.88 -2.11
N ALA A 173 3.15 5.61 -1.71
CA ALA A 173 2.16 6.64 -1.44
C ALA A 173 1.44 6.35 -0.13
N LEU A 174 1.14 7.40 0.62
CA LEU A 174 0.12 7.39 1.65
C LEU A 174 -1.24 7.55 0.95
N ILE A 175 -2.10 6.60 1.15
CA ILE A 175 -3.45 6.57 0.59
C ILE A 175 -4.43 6.56 1.75
N GLU A 176 -5.31 7.54 1.79
CA GLU A 176 -6.37 7.62 2.78
C GLU A 176 -7.73 7.54 2.10
N VAL A 177 -8.54 6.58 2.55
CA VAL A 177 -9.92 6.37 2.13
C VAL A 177 -10.82 6.49 3.36
N ARG A 178 -11.95 7.17 3.24
CA ARG A 178 -12.93 7.35 4.31
C ARG A 178 -14.24 6.67 3.96
N ARG A 179 -14.85 5.98 4.93
CA ARG A 179 -16.23 5.52 4.81
C ARG A 179 -17.18 6.71 5.05
N ILE A 180 -18.05 7.02 4.09
CA ILE A 180 -19.08 8.06 4.18
C ILE A 180 -20.43 7.48 4.59
#